data_91d911d0ffba719efe5e21811e137d90
#
_entry.id   91d911d0ffba719efe5e21811e137d90
#
_cell.length_a   1.000
_cell.length_b   1.000
_cell.length_c   1.000
_cell.angle_alpha   90.00
_cell.angle_beta   90.00
_cell.angle_gamma   90.00
#
_symmetry.space_group_name_H-M   'P 1'
#
loop_
_entity.id
_entity.type
_entity.pdbx_description
1 polymer ?
#
loop_
_entity_poly.entity_id
_entity_poly.type
_entity_poly.pdbx_seq_one_letter_code
_entity_poly.pdbx_strand_id
1 'polypeptide(L)'
;PFEGELELLHALPLEFKVDGQEGIRDPVGMAGVRLEVDVHLIAAGRGPLANLRRAVEEAGLALDAVCVQALASGLAVLTPEEEEMTVLLLDIGGGTTDVAVFRGGRLAHSAVVPLGGDHVTHDIAQLLKIPFEEAERVKRKYGAALPELADPELVLEINQEGGALGEVPAPELARIIRPRMREILHLARQSVDETLGPLEIQVNRVVLTGGGALLRGTDLLARQQYGLPVRVGKPQGVSGLTDVVASPAHAAAVGLVRYGASRPLKA
;
A
#
# COMPACT_ATOMS: atom_id res chain seq x y z
N PRO A 1 3.16 -19.24 20.80
CA PRO A 1 2.02 -19.78 20.07
C PRO A 1 0.92 -18.73 20.06
N PHE A 2 0.40 -18.42 18.86
CA PHE A 2 -0.79 -17.60 18.72
C PHE A 2 -1.98 -18.44 19.19
N GLU A 3 -2.70 -17.99 20.22
CA GLU A 3 -3.88 -18.68 20.72
C GLU A 3 -5.04 -18.52 19.72
N GLY A 4 -5.70 -19.63 19.38
CA GLY A 4 -6.97 -19.67 18.68
C GLY A 4 -6.90 -19.59 17.16
N GLU A 5 -7.45 -18.53 16.56
CA GLU A 5 -7.82 -18.44 15.15
C GLU A 5 -6.74 -17.86 14.23
N LEU A 6 -5.52 -17.58 14.74
CA LEU A 6 -4.44 -16.98 13.96
C LEU A 6 -3.44 -18.02 13.45
N GLU A 7 -2.90 -17.76 12.26
CA GLU A 7 -1.78 -18.49 11.64
C GLU A 7 -0.63 -17.52 11.34
N LEU A 8 0.59 -17.90 11.73
CA LEU A 8 1.80 -17.12 11.44
C LEU A 8 2.09 -17.20 9.93
N LEU A 9 2.13 -16.05 9.27
CA LEU A 9 2.49 -15.92 7.85
C LEU A 9 3.97 -15.66 7.67
N HIS A 10 4.50 -14.70 8.42
CA HIS A 10 5.89 -14.28 8.33
C HIS A 10 6.52 -14.10 9.71
N ALA A 11 7.79 -14.47 9.82
CA ALA A 11 8.69 -14.10 10.91
C ALA A 11 9.91 -13.43 10.24
N LEU A 12 9.93 -12.10 10.23
CA LEU A 12 10.90 -11.30 9.50
C LEU A 12 11.94 -10.75 10.47
N PRO A 13 13.22 -11.18 10.41
CA PRO A 13 14.26 -10.63 11.26
C PRO A 13 14.51 -9.16 10.90
N LEU A 14 14.54 -8.30 11.92
CA LEU A 14 14.79 -6.87 11.80
C LEU A 14 16.25 -6.54 12.09
N GLU A 15 16.73 -6.98 13.24
CA GLU A 15 18.06 -6.67 13.72
C GLU A 15 18.60 -7.85 14.54
N PHE A 16 19.88 -8.10 14.44
CA PHE A 16 20.59 -9.07 15.26
C PHE A 16 21.49 -8.35 16.25
N LYS A 17 21.66 -8.97 17.43
CA LYS A 17 22.61 -8.55 18.45
C LYS A 17 23.52 -9.73 18.82
N VAL A 18 24.83 -9.51 18.79
CA VAL A 18 25.82 -10.52 19.14
C VAL A 18 26.58 -10.00 20.37
N ASP A 19 26.49 -10.72 21.50
CA ASP A 19 27.11 -10.37 22.78
C ASP A 19 26.80 -8.92 23.23
N GLY A 20 25.55 -8.44 22.92
CA GLY A 20 25.10 -7.09 23.25
C GLY A 20 25.48 -6.02 22.22
N GLN A 21 26.23 -6.35 21.18
CA GLN A 21 26.48 -5.43 20.06
C GLN A 21 25.25 -5.39 19.15
N GLU A 22 24.64 -4.21 19.00
CA GLU A 22 23.46 -3.92 18.19
C GLU A 22 23.81 -3.53 16.74
N GLY A 23 22.81 -3.40 15.88
CA GLY A 23 22.98 -2.90 14.50
C GLY A 23 23.51 -3.94 13.51
N ILE A 24 23.49 -5.22 13.88
CA ILE A 24 24.00 -6.29 13.03
C ILE A 24 22.92 -6.72 12.05
N ARG A 25 23.17 -6.56 10.75
CA ARG A 25 22.27 -7.01 9.69
C ARG A 25 22.40 -8.50 9.41
N ASP A 26 23.63 -9.02 9.37
CA ASP A 26 23.94 -10.43 9.12
C ASP A 26 24.97 -10.92 10.14
N PRO A 27 24.61 -11.83 11.06
CA PRO A 27 25.52 -12.37 12.07
C PRO A 27 26.35 -13.55 11.57
N VAL A 28 26.17 -13.99 10.33
CA VAL A 28 26.88 -15.16 9.78
C VAL A 28 28.39 -14.91 9.74
N GLY A 29 29.16 -15.82 10.36
CA GLY A 29 30.62 -15.70 10.47
C GLY A 29 31.14 -14.85 11.62
N MET A 30 30.25 -14.22 12.41
CA MET A 30 30.67 -13.49 13.62
C MET A 30 30.94 -14.48 14.77
N ALA A 31 32.01 -14.23 15.52
CA ALA A 31 32.25 -14.92 16.78
C ALA A 31 31.42 -14.30 17.89
N GLY A 32 30.79 -15.13 18.73
CA GLY A 32 29.98 -14.69 19.86
C GLY A 32 29.40 -15.87 20.64
N VAL A 33 28.95 -15.64 21.86
CA VAL A 33 28.31 -16.64 22.70
C VAL A 33 26.81 -16.42 22.88
N ARG A 34 26.32 -15.20 22.59
CA ARG A 34 24.89 -14.85 22.68
C ARG A 34 24.43 -14.17 21.40
N LEU A 35 23.44 -14.76 20.74
CA LEU A 35 22.75 -14.20 19.57
C LEU A 35 21.30 -13.87 19.96
N GLU A 36 20.91 -12.63 19.76
CA GLU A 36 19.55 -12.16 19.91
C GLU A 36 19.04 -11.64 18.55
N VAL A 37 17.73 -11.70 18.32
CA VAL A 37 17.11 -11.19 17.11
C VAL A 37 15.78 -10.53 17.43
N ASP A 38 15.59 -9.32 16.91
CA ASP A 38 14.30 -8.66 16.89
C ASP A 38 13.55 -9.09 15.64
N VAL A 39 12.30 -9.56 15.80
CA VAL A 39 11.53 -10.18 14.71
C VAL A 39 10.17 -9.52 14.58
N HIS A 40 9.82 -9.08 13.37
CA HIS A 40 8.46 -8.68 13.03
C HIS A 40 7.64 -9.93 12.68
N LEU A 41 6.61 -10.21 13.49
CA LEU A 41 5.70 -11.34 13.30
C LEU A 41 4.42 -10.87 12.63
N ILE A 42 4.05 -11.49 11.53
CA ILE A 42 2.82 -11.20 10.81
C ILE A 42 1.94 -12.44 10.83
N ALA A 43 0.74 -12.31 11.36
CA ALA A 43 -0.25 -13.37 11.44
C ALA A 43 -1.55 -12.95 10.77
N ALA A 44 -2.31 -13.94 10.27
CA ALA A 44 -3.63 -13.72 9.72
C ALA A 44 -4.63 -14.76 10.23
N GLY A 45 -5.92 -14.46 10.10
CA GLY A 45 -7.00 -15.36 10.47
C GLY A 45 -6.98 -16.64 9.63
N ARG A 46 -7.10 -17.79 10.29
CA ARG A 46 -7.12 -19.12 9.60
C ARG A 46 -8.27 -19.25 8.62
N GLY A 47 -9.46 -18.72 8.96
CA GLY A 47 -10.63 -18.79 8.09
C GLY A 47 -10.42 -18.08 6.75
N PRO A 48 -10.07 -16.78 6.73
CA PRO A 48 -9.72 -16.07 5.49
C PRO A 48 -8.60 -16.73 4.69
N LEU A 49 -7.56 -17.25 5.36
CA LEU A 49 -6.47 -17.95 4.68
C LEU A 49 -6.92 -19.27 4.05
N ALA A 50 -7.74 -20.04 4.74
CA ALA A 50 -8.30 -21.28 4.19
C ALA A 50 -9.17 -20.99 2.95
N ASN A 51 -9.97 -19.93 2.99
CA ASN A 51 -10.78 -19.51 1.84
C ASN A 51 -9.90 -19.08 0.65
N LEU A 52 -8.82 -18.33 0.91
CA LEU A 52 -7.88 -17.93 -0.14
C LEU A 52 -7.20 -19.16 -0.78
N ARG A 53 -6.70 -20.10 0.04
CA ARG A 53 -6.08 -21.35 -0.44
C ARG A 53 -7.05 -22.12 -1.31
N ARG A 54 -8.28 -22.31 -0.83
CA ARG A 54 -9.33 -23.02 -1.56
C ARG A 54 -9.66 -22.35 -2.89
N ALA A 55 -9.78 -21.03 -2.93
CA ALA A 55 -10.04 -20.29 -4.18
C ALA A 55 -8.95 -20.51 -5.23
N VAL A 56 -7.67 -20.54 -4.82
CA VAL A 56 -6.53 -20.83 -5.72
C VAL A 56 -6.59 -22.27 -6.22
N GLU A 57 -6.86 -23.24 -5.33
CA GLU A 57 -6.97 -24.66 -5.67
C GLU A 57 -8.14 -24.94 -6.62
N GLU A 58 -9.31 -24.33 -6.36
CA GLU A 58 -10.51 -24.43 -7.23
C GLU A 58 -10.28 -23.80 -8.62
N ALA A 59 -9.36 -22.83 -8.73
CA ALA A 59 -8.91 -22.31 -10.00
C ALA A 59 -7.93 -23.24 -10.75
N GLY A 60 -7.62 -24.41 -10.21
CA GLY A 60 -6.71 -25.39 -10.78
C GLY A 60 -5.23 -25.03 -10.63
N LEU A 61 -4.89 -24.13 -9.70
CA LEU A 61 -3.53 -23.69 -9.43
C LEU A 61 -2.99 -24.29 -8.14
N ALA A 62 -1.68 -24.54 -8.09
CA ALA A 62 -0.99 -24.94 -6.87
C ALA A 62 -0.54 -23.70 -6.09
N LEU A 63 -0.85 -23.66 -4.79
CA LEU A 63 -0.38 -22.61 -3.90
C LEU A 63 1.00 -22.97 -3.34
N ASP A 64 2.04 -22.23 -3.74
CA ASP A 64 3.38 -22.43 -3.21
C ASP A 64 3.60 -21.66 -1.89
N ALA A 65 3.18 -20.39 -1.84
CA ALA A 65 3.37 -19.54 -0.68
C ALA A 65 2.29 -18.46 -0.58
N VAL A 66 2.16 -17.89 0.62
CA VAL A 66 1.36 -16.70 0.89
C VAL A 66 2.32 -15.56 1.28
N CYS A 67 2.10 -14.38 0.74
CA CYS A 67 2.86 -13.18 1.06
C CYS A 67 1.90 -12.05 1.44
N VAL A 68 2.21 -11.31 2.51
CA VAL A 68 1.46 -10.12 2.86
C VAL A 68 1.67 -9.03 1.80
N GLN A 69 0.60 -8.33 1.43
CA GLN A 69 0.62 -7.31 0.36
C GLN A 69 1.67 -6.22 0.62
N ALA A 70 1.77 -5.74 1.86
CA ALA A 70 2.74 -4.73 2.26
C ALA A 70 4.19 -5.12 1.91
N LEU A 71 4.58 -6.40 2.12
CA LEU A 71 5.90 -6.91 1.75
C LEU A 71 6.05 -7.03 0.24
N ALA A 72 5.03 -7.57 -0.45
CA ALA A 72 5.05 -7.72 -1.89
C ALA A 72 5.20 -6.36 -2.59
N SER A 73 4.37 -5.37 -2.21
CA SER A 73 4.44 -4.02 -2.80
C SER A 73 5.79 -3.36 -2.56
N GLY A 74 6.37 -3.52 -1.36
CA GLY A 74 7.72 -3.03 -1.05
C GLY A 74 8.78 -3.62 -1.97
N LEU A 75 8.77 -4.94 -2.14
CA LEU A 75 9.69 -5.63 -3.07
C LEU A 75 9.59 -5.12 -4.50
N ALA A 76 8.39 -4.68 -4.94
CA ALA A 76 8.20 -4.20 -6.29
C ALA A 76 8.66 -2.76 -6.51
N VAL A 77 8.49 -1.87 -5.52
CA VAL A 77 8.57 -0.42 -5.76
C VAL A 77 9.70 0.31 -5.07
N LEU A 78 10.32 -0.28 -4.03
CA LEU A 78 11.44 0.37 -3.34
C LEU A 78 12.70 0.33 -4.21
N THR A 79 13.42 1.44 -4.24
CA THR A 79 14.72 1.55 -4.92
C THR A 79 15.84 1.09 -4.00
N PRO A 80 17.02 0.71 -4.55
CA PRO A 80 18.18 0.35 -3.73
C PRO A 80 18.57 1.43 -2.72
N GLU A 81 18.43 2.72 -3.08
CA GLU A 81 18.72 3.85 -2.17
C GLU A 81 17.71 3.89 -1.02
N GLU A 82 16.46 3.59 -1.29
CA GLU A 82 15.39 3.56 -0.28
C GLU A 82 15.49 2.34 0.64
N GLU A 83 16.08 1.26 0.18
CA GLU A 83 16.40 0.11 1.03
C GLU A 83 17.43 0.43 2.13
N GLU A 84 18.24 1.51 1.96
CA GLU A 84 19.15 1.99 3.00
C GLU A 84 18.50 2.99 3.98
N MET A 85 17.26 3.39 3.73
CA MET A 85 16.54 4.39 4.52
C MET A 85 15.43 3.77 5.37
N THR A 86 14.77 4.61 6.17
CA THR A 86 13.46 4.29 6.74
C THR A 86 12.37 4.90 5.86
N VAL A 87 11.56 4.07 5.25
CA VAL A 87 10.53 4.47 4.27
C VAL A 87 9.16 4.03 4.74
N LEU A 88 8.20 4.95 4.70
CA LEU A 88 6.78 4.63 4.79
C LEU A 88 6.26 4.33 3.38
N LEU A 89 5.78 3.12 3.17
CA LEU A 89 5.08 2.70 1.96
C LEU A 89 3.58 2.63 2.23
N LEU A 90 2.79 3.27 1.35
CA LEU A 90 1.33 3.18 1.34
C LEU A 90 0.88 2.59 0.02
N ASP A 91 0.28 1.40 0.05
CA ASP A 91 -0.37 0.78 -1.11
C ASP A 91 -1.88 1.04 -1.01
N ILE A 92 -2.34 2.07 -1.73
CA ILE A 92 -3.72 2.53 -1.71
C ILE A 92 -4.49 1.73 -2.75
N GLY A 93 -5.15 0.65 -2.30
CA GLY A 93 -6.00 -0.21 -3.11
C GLY A 93 -7.41 0.35 -3.31
N GLY A 94 -8.34 -0.52 -3.76
CA GLY A 94 -9.77 -0.20 -3.86
C GLY A 94 -10.44 -0.17 -2.49
N GLY A 95 -10.42 -1.28 -1.77
CA GLY A 95 -11.09 -1.43 -0.47
C GLY A 95 -10.24 -1.05 0.74
N THR A 96 -8.93 -1.21 0.65
CA THR A 96 -7.98 -1.04 1.76
C THR A 96 -6.76 -0.23 1.35
N THR A 97 -6.05 0.28 2.36
CA THR A 97 -4.70 0.84 2.20
C THR A 97 -3.76 0.05 3.10
N ASP A 98 -2.79 -0.62 2.50
CA ASP A 98 -1.73 -1.30 3.22
C ASP A 98 -0.64 -0.31 3.59
N VAL A 99 -0.27 -0.31 4.87
CA VAL A 99 0.74 0.56 5.48
C VAL A 99 1.94 -0.29 5.84
N ALA A 100 3.11 0.11 5.39
CA ALA A 100 4.36 -0.59 5.70
C ALA A 100 5.48 0.40 6.03
N VAL A 101 6.23 0.14 7.08
CA VAL A 101 7.49 0.85 7.35
C VAL A 101 8.63 -0.10 7.08
N PHE A 102 9.47 0.27 6.13
CA PHE A 102 10.73 -0.42 5.84
C PHE A 102 11.88 0.31 6.51
N ARG A 103 12.75 -0.42 7.16
CA ARG A 103 13.99 0.10 7.78
C ARG A 103 15.16 -0.74 7.31
N GLY A 104 16.08 -0.10 6.59
CA GLY A 104 17.23 -0.83 6.03
C GLY A 104 16.80 -1.99 5.11
N GLY A 105 15.80 -1.78 4.26
CA GLY A 105 15.24 -2.77 3.35
C GLY A 105 14.36 -3.84 4.00
N ARG A 106 14.16 -3.81 5.31
CA ARG A 106 13.38 -4.82 6.06
C ARG A 106 12.04 -4.26 6.50
N LEU A 107 10.99 -5.05 6.39
CA LEU A 107 9.65 -4.68 6.85
C LEU A 107 9.61 -4.67 8.38
N ALA A 108 9.64 -3.47 8.96
CA ALA A 108 9.68 -3.25 10.41
C ALA A 108 8.30 -3.10 11.04
N HIS A 109 7.32 -2.61 10.28
CA HIS A 109 5.93 -2.47 10.71
C HIS A 109 5.00 -2.66 9.53
N SER A 110 3.83 -3.23 9.80
CA SER A 110 2.75 -3.35 8.81
C SER A 110 1.40 -3.20 9.49
N ALA A 111 0.50 -2.46 8.83
CA ALA A 111 -0.88 -2.28 9.25
C ALA A 111 -1.79 -2.21 8.02
N VAL A 112 -3.10 -2.31 8.23
CA VAL A 112 -4.10 -2.16 7.18
C VAL A 112 -5.13 -1.14 7.62
N VAL A 113 -5.31 -0.11 6.82
CA VAL A 113 -6.41 0.85 6.95
C VAL A 113 -7.58 0.33 6.10
N PRO A 114 -8.78 0.12 6.67
CA PRO A 114 -9.92 -0.43 5.94
C PRO A 114 -10.63 0.62 5.07
N LEU A 115 -9.85 1.47 4.41
CA LEU A 115 -10.29 2.50 3.48
C LEU A 115 -9.39 2.51 2.25
N GLY A 116 -10.00 2.74 1.07
CA GLY A 116 -9.30 2.83 -0.21
C GLY A 116 -10.10 3.61 -1.24
N GLY A 117 -9.74 3.46 -2.50
CA GLY A 117 -10.31 4.21 -3.63
C GLY A 117 -11.81 4.04 -3.83
N ASP A 118 -12.38 2.89 -3.45
CA ASP A 118 -13.82 2.61 -3.57
C ASP A 118 -14.63 3.46 -2.58
N HIS A 119 -14.07 3.81 -1.44
CA HIS A 119 -14.70 4.72 -0.49
C HIS A 119 -14.81 6.13 -1.06
N VAL A 120 -13.80 6.57 -1.83
CA VAL A 120 -13.87 7.84 -2.58
C VAL A 120 -14.96 7.76 -3.64
N THR A 121 -15.08 6.62 -4.35
CA THR A 121 -16.13 6.41 -5.35
C THR A 121 -17.52 6.43 -4.73
N HIS A 122 -17.70 5.80 -3.56
CA HIS A 122 -18.97 5.84 -2.81
C HIS A 122 -19.35 7.27 -2.39
N ASP A 123 -18.38 8.06 -1.88
CA ASP A 123 -18.64 9.44 -1.51
C ASP A 123 -19.11 10.27 -2.72
N ILE A 124 -18.49 10.09 -3.88
CA ILE A 124 -18.89 10.74 -5.14
C ILE A 124 -20.30 10.28 -5.54
N ALA A 125 -20.55 8.98 -5.56
CA ALA A 125 -21.85 8.41 -5.93
C ALA A 125 -22.98 8.96 -5.06
N GLN A 126 -22.77 8.99 -3.75
CA GLN A 126 -23.75 9.45 -2.77
C GLN A 126 -24.03 10.96 -2.87
N LEU A 127 -22.97 11.77 -2.98
CA LEU A 127 -23.11 13.23 -3.00
C LEU A 127 -23.67 13.76 -4.32
N LEU A 128 -23.28 13.14 -5.44
CA LEU A 128 -23.77 13.53 -6.77
C LEU A 128 -25.04 12.77 -7.20
N LYS A 129 -25.47 11.76 -6.41
CA LYS A 129 -26.63 10.87 -6.71
C LYS A 129 -26.51 10.23 -8.08
N ILE A 130 -25.34 9.60 -8.32
CA ILE A 130 -25.02 8.91 -9.56
C ILE A 130 -24.67 7.43 -9.28
N PRO A 131 -24.83 6.53 -10.24
CA PRO A 131 -24.42 5.15 -10.11
C PRO A 131 -22.91 5.02 -9.77
N PHE A 132 -22.54 3.95 -9.07
CA PHE A 132 -21.15 3.70 -8.65
C PHE A 132 -20.18 3.67 -9.86
N GLU A 133 -20.57 3.01 -10.94
CA GLU A 133 -19.77 2.92 -12.16
C GLU A 133 -19.51 4.29 -12.79
N GLU A 134 -20.50 5.18 -12.75
CA GLU A 134 -20.35 6.55 -13.23
C GLU A 134 -19.45 7.37 -12.31
N ALA A 135 -19.59 7.21 -10.99
CA ALA A 135 -18.72 7.83 -10.01
C ALA A 135 -17.27 7.38 -10.19
N GLU A 136 -17.03 6.09 -10.42
CA GLU A 136 -15.70 5.54 -10.69
C GLU A 136 -15.13 6.10 -12.00
N ARG A 137 -15.95 6.20 -13.06
CA ARG A 137 -15.56 6.78 -14.34
C ARG A 137 -15.10 8.23 -14.19
N VAL A 138 -15.90 9.08 -13.52
CA VAL A 138 -15.53 10.49 -13.34
C VAL A 138 -14.35 10.68 -12.41
N LYS A 139 -14.27 9.89 -11.34
CA LYS A 139 -13.10 9.85 -10.42
C LYS A 139 -11.81 9.56 -11.18
N ARG A 140 -11.79 8.49 -11.97
CA ARG A 140 -10.57 8.07 -12.70
C ARG A 140 -10.16 9.05 -13.77
N LYS A 141 -11.12 9.65 -14.47
CA LYS A 141 -10.85 10.51 -15.62
C LYS A 141 -10.54 11.95 -15.22
N TYR A 142 -11.23 12.47 -14.21
CA TYR A 142 -11.23 13.91 -13.89
C TYR A 142 -10.87 14.18 -12.42
N GLY A 143 -10.83 13.16 -11.57
CA GLY A 143 -10.59 13.31 -10.14
C GLY A 143 -9.23 13.92 -9.82
N ALA A 144 -9.22 14.74 -8.77
CA ALA A 144 -8.01 15.25 -8.15
C ALA A 144 -8.16 15.26 -6.62
N ALA A 145 -7.10 14.94 -5.91
CA ALA A 145 -7.06 14.99 -4.45
C ALA A 145 -6.98 16.43 -3.91
N LEU A 146 -6.67 17.39 -4.77
CA LEU A 146 -6.56 18.81 -4.45
C LEU A 146 -7.40 19.62 -5.43
N PRO A 147 -8.38 20.43 -4.96
CA PRO A 147 -9.23 21.26 -5.84
C PRO A 147 -8.45 22.21 -6.73
N GLU A 148 -7.30 22.68 -6.26
CA GLU A 148 -6.40 23.60 -6.98
C GLU A 148 -5.80 22.99 -8.25
N LEU A 149 -5.85 21.66 -8.36
CA LEU A 149 -5.39 20.94 -9.56
C LEU A 149 -6.52 20.70 -10.56
N ALA A 150 -7.77 20.86 -10.17
CA ALA A 150 -8.89 20.72 -11.11
C ALA A 150 -8.93 21.93 -12.03
N ASP A 151 -9.33 21.70 -13.29
CA ASP A 151 -9.55 22.78 -14.26
C ASP A 151 -10.80 23.58 -13.84
N PRO A 152 -10.67 24.88 -13.53
CA PRO A 152 -11.79 25.68 -13.04
C PRO A 152 -12.90 25.89 -14.07
N GLU A 153 -12.56 25.81 -15.37
CA GLU A 153 -13.52 26.02 -16.46
C GLU A 153 -14.18 24.71 -16.93
N LEU A 154 -13.69 23.56 -16.46
CA LEU A 154 -14.20 22.26 -16.89
C LEU A 154 -15.47 21.89 -16.12
N VAL A 155 -16.57 21.74 -16.85
CA VAL A 155 -17.84 21.18 -16.37
C VAL A 155 -17.99 19.76 -16.93
N LEU A 156 -18.25 18.82 -16.03
CA LEU A 156 -18.37 17.39 -16.36
C LEU A 156 -19.83 17.03 -16.53
N GLU A 157 -20.14 16.38 -17.66
CA GLU A 157 -21.44 15.73 -17.83
C GLU A 157 -21.42 14.40 -17.05
N ILE A 158 -22.46 14.17 -16.26
CA ILE A 158 -22.65 12.98 -15.43
C ILE A 158 -24.03 12.38 -15.68
N ASN A 159 -24.09 11.03 -15.69
CA ASN A 159 -25.36 10.32 -15.77
C ASN A 159 -25.92 10.13 -14.35
N GLN A 160 -27.06 10.76 -14.06
CA GLN A 160 -27.75 10.63 -12.78
C GLN A 160 -28.59 9.34 -12.73
N GLU A 161 -28.94 8.92 -11.53
CA GLU A 161 -29.93 7.85 -11.34
C GLU A 161 -31.25 8.22 -12.04
N GLY A 162 -31.80 7.23 -12.79
CA GLY A 162 -33.01 7.46 -13.61
C GLY A 162 -32.73 8.00 -15.01
N GLY A 163 -31.47 8.15 -15.43
CA GLY A 163 -31.08 8.48 -16.81
C GLY A 163 -31.10 9.97 -17.14
N ALA A 164 -31.25 10.85 -16.16
CA ALA A 164 -31.09 12.29 -16.35
C ALA A 164 -29.61 12.65 -16.52
N LEU A 165 -29.35 13.68 -17.34
CA LEU A 165 -28.01 14.27 -17.43
C LEU A 165 -27.89 15.37 -16.37
N GLY A 166 -26.78 15.36 -15.65
CA GLY A 166 -26.40 16.40 -14.72
C GLY A 166 -25.04 16.98 -15.09
N GLU A 167 -24.70 18.08 -14.44
CA GLU A 167 -23.41 18.72 -14.64
C GLU A 167 -22.74 18.94 -13.26
N VAL A 168 -21.42 18.76 -13.21
CA VAL A 168 -20.62 19.05 -12.02
C VAL A 168 -19.31 19.73 -12.43
N PRO A 169 -18.96 20.88 -11.84
CA PRO A 169 -17.66 21.49 -12.05
C PRO A 169 -16.52 20.57 -11.53
N ALA A 170 -15.44 20.46 -12.29
CA ALA A 170 -14.31 19.62 -11.87
C ALA A 170 -13.73 19.99 -10.49
N PRO A 171 -13.66 21.26 -10.06
CA PRO A 171 -13.25 21.60 -8.70
C PRO A 171 -14.20 21.10 -7.63
N GLU A 172 -15.50 20.96 -7.92
CA GLU A 172 -16.49 20.41 -6.96
C GLU A 172 -16.25 18.90 -6.76
N LEU A 173 -16.01 18.16 -7.85
CA LEU A 173 -15.61 16.76 -7.75
C LEU A 173 -14.36 16.60 -6.86
N ALA A 174 -13.36 17.45 -7.03
CA ALA A 174 -12.16 17.43 -6.20
C ALA A 174 -12.43 17.77 -4.73
N ARG A 175 -13.40 18.66 -4.43
CA ARG A 175 -13.82 18.93 -3.05
C ARG A 175 -14.50 17.75 -2.39
N ILE A 176 -15.19 16.91 -3.15
CA ILE A 176 -15.76 15.65 -2.66
C ILE A 176 -14.65 14.62 -2.36
N ILE A 177 -13.66 14.53 -3.22
CA ILE A 177 -12.56 13.54 -3.14
C ILE A 177 -11.61 13.83 -1.97
N ARG A 178 -11.22 15.10 -1.79
CA ARG A 178 -10.17 15.52 -0.86
C ARG A 178 -10.35 15.04 0.58
N PRO A 179 -11.53 15.16 1.22
CA PRO A 179 -11.73 14.73 2.60
C PRO A 179 -11.42 13.26 2.82
N ARG A 180 -11.89 12.38 1.92
CA ARG A 180 -11.64 10.95 2.02
C ARG A 180 -10.17 10.60 1.83
N MET A 181 -9.51 11.19 0.86
CA MET A 181 -8.09 10.99 0.65
C MET A 181 -7.26 11.46 1.87
N ARG A 182 -7.63 12.59 2.47
CA ARG A 182 -7.01 13.07 3.72
C ARG A 182 -7.21 12.10 4.88
N GLU A 183 -8.40 11.54 5.01
CA GLU A 183 -8.71 10.56 6.04
C GLU A 183 -7.89 9.29 5.89
N ILE A 184 -7.77 8.72 4.68
CA ILE A 184 -6.92 7.57 4.39
C ILE A 184 -5.48 7.85 4.83
N LEU A 185 -4.92 8.96 4.41
CA LEU A 185 -3.55 9.35 4.76
C LEU A 185 -3.40 9.60 6.27
N HIS A 186 -4.41 10.20 6.92
CA HIS A 186 -4.39 10.44 8.36
C HIS A 186 -4.37 9.15 9.17
N LEU A 187 -5.25 8.20 8.84
CA LEU A 187 -5.31 6.91 9.51
C LEU A 187 -4.04 6.07 9.28
N ALA A 188 -3.47 6.14 8.07
CA ALA A 188 -2.19 5.51 7.78
C ALA A 188 -1.06 6.08 8.66
N ARG A 189 -1.01 7.40 8.84
CA ARG A 189 -0.06 8.06 9.76
C ARG A 189 -0.29 7.62 11.20
N GLN A 190 -1.53 7.66 11.66
CA GLN A 190 -1.91 7.31 13.02
C GLN A 190 -1.47 5.89 13.37
N SER A 191 -1.65 4.92 12.46
CA SER A 191 -1.24 3.53 12.69
C SER A 191 0.28 3.38 12.91
N VAL A 192 1.09 4.24 12.30
CA VAL A 192 2.55 4.27 12.50
C VAL A 192 2.90 4.99 13.80
N ASP A 193 2.32 6.17 14.05
CA ASP A 193 2.59 6.98 15.23
C ASP A 193 2.27 6.23 16.54
N GLU A 194 1.20 5.46 16.55
CA GLU A 194 0.76 4.66 17.71
C GLU A 194 1.71 3.49 18.02
N THR A 195 2.38 2.95 17.00
CA THR A 195 3.21 1.74 17.18
C THR A 195 4.70 2.06 17.27
N LEU A 196 5.18 2.98 16.44
CA LEU A 196 6.62 3.30 16.32
C LEU A 196 6.99 4.66 16.91
N GLY A 197 5.99 5.48 17.30
CA GLY A 197 6.17 6.88 17.70
C GLY A 197 6.10 7.83 16.50
N PRO A 198 6.34 9.15 16.74
CA PRO A 198 6.12 10.19 15.75
C PRO A 198 6.80 9.91 14.41
N LEU A 199 6.03 9.94 13.32
CA LEU A 199 6.46 9.60 11.97
C LEU A 199 7.69 10.42 11.52
N GLU A 200 7.72 11.71 11.83
CA GLU A 200 8.77 12.64 11.42
C GLU A 200 10.15 12.26 11.97
N ILE A 201 10.19 11.55 13.10
CA ILE A 201 11.44 11.10 13.74
C ILE A 201 11.89 9.76 13.13
N GLN A 202 10.94 8.95 12.67
CA GLN A 202 11.19 7.57 12.25
C GLN A 202 11.39 7.42 10.74
N VAL A 203 10.77 8.28 9.91
CA VAL A 203 10.66 8.10 8.47
C VAL A 203 11.36 9.19 7.70
N ASN A 204 12.16 8.80 6.69
CA ASN A 204 12.88 9.73 5.82
C ASN A 204 12.07 10.10 4.56
N ARG A 205 11.21 9.20 4.08
CA ARG A 205 10.47 9.32 2.82
C ARG A 205 9.17 8.55 2.85
N VAL A 206 8.18 9.02 2.10
CA VAL A 206 6.93 8.31 1.84
C VAL A 206 6.89 7.87 0.38
N VAL A 207 6.53 6.62 0.14
CA VAL A 207 6.29 6.05 -1.18
C VAL A 207 4.82 5.64 -1.27
N LEU A 208 4.12 6.18 -2.26
CA LEU A 208 2.72 5.83 -2.54
C LEU A 208 2.68 4.84 -3.70
N THR A 209 1.87 3.81 -3.61
CA THR A 209 1.61 2.87 -4.70
C THR A 209 0.15 2.42 -4.68
N GLY A 210 -0.22 1.46 -5.51
CA GLY A 210 -1.62 1.06 -5.68
C GLY A 210 -2.40 1.98 -6.62
N GLY A 211 -3.64 1.58 -6.93
CA GLY A 211 -4.52 2.31 -7.84
C GLY A 211 -4.87 3.71 -7.34
N GLY A 212 -5.03 3.89 -6.02
CA GLY A 212 -5.33 5.18 -5.40
C GLY A 212 -4.19 6.21 -5.52
N ALA A 213 -2.94 5.75 -5.67
CA ALA A 213 -1.80 6.64 -5.90
C ALA A 213 -1.82 7.31 -7.30
N LEU A 214 -2.63 6.78 -8.24
CA LEU A 214 -2.80 7.35 -9.57
C LEU A 214 -3.74 8.55 -9.59
N LEU A 215 -4.53 8.76 -8.53
CA LEU A 215 -5.40 9.92 -8.44
C LEU A 215 -4.54 11.19 -8.38
N ARG A 216 -4.82 12.12 -9.28
CA ARG A 216 -4.01 13.33 -9.46
C ARG A 216 -3.86 14.13 -8.18
N GLY A 217 -2.63 14.44 -7.77
CA GLY A 217 -2.31 15.23 -6.58
C GLY A 217 -2.34 14.47 -5.26
N THR A 218 -2.49 13.14 -5.26
CA THR A 218 -2.37 12.32 -4.04
C THR A 218 -1.00 12.47 -3.39
N ASP A 219 0.07 12.53 -4.20
CA ASP A 219 1.44 12.75 -3.74
C ASP A 219 1.62 14.14 -3.12
N LEU A 220 1.03 15.18 -3.70
CA LEU A 220 1.06 16.53 -3.16
C LEU A 220 0.28 16.63 -1.86
N LEU A 221 -0.91 16.00 -1.80
CA LEU A 221 -1.71 15.96 -0.57
C LEU A 221 -0.96 15.22 0.55
N ALA A 222 -0.33 14.09 0.24
CA ALA A 222 0.48 13.34 1.20
C ALA A 222 1.69 14.16 1.67
N ARG A 223 2.35 14.89 0.77
CA ARG A 223 3.47 15.79 1.12
C ARG A 223 3.02 16.91 2.07
N GLN A 224 1.86 17.50 1.81
CA GLN A 224 1.28 18.51 2.71
C GLN A 224 0.96 17.95 4.09
N GLN A 225 0.47 16.71 4.15
CA GLN A 225 0.01 16.11 5.40
C GLN A 225 1.15 15.53 6.25
N TYR A 226 2.18 14.98 5.61
CA TYR A 226 3.30 14.34 6.32
C TYR A 226 4.50 15.26 6.54
N GLY A 227 4.65 16.32 5.75
CA GLY A 227 5.83 17.18 5.81
C GLY A 227 7.12 16.49 5.34
N LEU A 228 7.03 15.37 4.63
CA LEU A 228 8.11 14.53 4.19
C LEU A 228 8.19 14.49 2.65
N PRO A 229 9.36 14.16 2.07
CA PRO A 229 9.46 13.85 0.65
C PRO A 229 8.52 12.69 0.26
N VAL A 230 7.72 12.87 -0.77
CA VAL A 230 6.76 11.86 -1.27
C VAL A 230 7.01 11.61 -2.75
N ARG A 231 6.96 10.35 -3.15
CA ARG A 231 6.91 9.93 -4.56
C ARG A 231 5.87 8.85 -4.80
N VAL A 232 5.45 8.72 -6.04
CA VAL A 232 4.67 7.57 -6.50
C VAL A 232 5.63 6.46 -6.95
N GLY A 233 5.52 5.30 -6.30
CA GLY A 233 6.29 4.09 -6.59
C GLY A 233 5.64 3.29 -7.70
N LYS A 234 6.45 2.89 -8.69
CA LYS A 234 6.07 1.99 -9.77
C LYS A 234 6.88 0.70 -9.68
N PRO A 235 6.34 -0.43 -10.12
CA PRO A 235 7.10 -1.68 -10.18
C PRO A 235 8.40 -1.53 -10.97
N GLN A 236 9.46 -2.13 -10.44
CA GLN A 236 10.80 -2.13 -11.03
C GLN A 236 11.37 -3.55 -11.10
N GLY A 237 12.45 -3.74 -11.85
CA GLY A 237 13.20 -4.99 -11.89
C GLY A 237 12.48 -6.15 -12.59
N VAL A 238 11.53 -5.85 -13.47
CA VAL A 238 10.90 -6.83 -14.35
C VAL A 238 11.27 -6.54 -15.80
N SER A 239 11.41 -7.61 -16.60
CA SER A 239 11.67 -7.54 -18.04
C SER A 239 10.47 -8.10 -18.82
N GLY A 240 10.38 -7.83 -20.11
CA GLY A 240 9.28 -8.26 -20.97
C GLY A 240 8.22 -7.17 -21.15
N LEU A 241 6.98 -7.44 -20.79
CA LEU A 241 5.85 -6.48 -20.95
C LEU A 241 5.88 -5.34 -19.91
N THR A 242 7.01 -4.65 -19.80
CA THR A 242 7.25 -3.60 -18.80
C THR A 242 6.20 -2.51 -18.83
N ASP A 243 5.78 -2.07 -20.01
CA ASP A 243 4.79 -0.98 -20.17
C ASP A 243 3.43 -1.36 -19.58
N VAL A 244 3.06 -2.65 -19.63
CA VAL A 244 1.80 -3.15 -19.08
C VAL A 244 1.82 -3.14 -17.54
N VAL A 245 2.94 -3.53 -16.94
CA VAL A 245 3.05 -3.71 -15.48
C VAL A 245 3.66 -2.50 -14.75
N ALA A 246 4.09 -1.47 -15.47
CA ALA A 246 4.72 -0.28 -14.89
C ALA A 246 3.77 0.66 -14.12
N SER A 247 2.49 0.29 -14.00
CA SER A 247 1.53 1.08 -13.20
C SER A 247 1.66 0.76 -11.71
N PRO A 248 1.55 1.76 -10.81
CA PRO A 248 1.46 1.54 -9.38
C PRO A 248 0.40 0.51 -8.98
N ALA A 249 -0.70 0.41 -9.74
CA ALA A 249 -1.78 -0.55 -9.50
C ALA A 249 -1.33 -2.02 -9.58
N HIS A 250 -0.17 -2.30 -10.16
CA HIS A 250 0.37 -3.66 -10.30
C HIS A 250 1.48 -3.97 -9.28
N ALA A 251 1.74 -3.09 -8.31
CA ALA A 251 2.83 -3.24 -7.35
C ALA A 251 2.77 -4.58 -6.61
N ALA A 252 1.63 -4.92 -6.02
CA ALA A 252 1.45 -6.18 -5.29
C ALA A 252 1.67 -7.41 -6.21
N ALA A 253 1.12 -7.40 -7.42
CA ALA A 253 1.26 -8.52 -8.35
C ALA A 253 2.72 -8.75 -8.78
N VAL A 254 3.43 -7.68 -9.15
CA VAL A 254 4.85 -7.74 -9.50
C VAL A 254 5.68 -8.17 -8.29
N GLY A 255 5.35 -7.65 -7.11
CA GLY A 255 6.01 -8.03 -5.86
C GLY A 255 5.83 -9.50 -5.51
N LEU A 256 4.66 -10.09 -5.73
CA LEU A 256 4.43 -11.51 -5.54
C LEU A 256 5.30 -12.36 -6.47
N VAL A 257 5.46 -11.97 -7.73
CA VAL A 257 6.37 -12.64 -8.67
C VAL A 257 7.82 -12.58 -8.17
N ARG A 258 8.27 -11.40 -7.73
CA ARG A 258 9.62 -11.23 -7.17
C ARG A 258 9.82 -12.03 -5.89
N TYR A 259 8.83 -12.06 -5.01
CA TYR A 259 8.84 -12.85 -3.78
C TYR A 259 8.95 -14.35 -4.09
N GLY A 260 8.15 -14.84 -5.04
CA GLY A 260 8.24 -16.24 -5.47
C GLY A 260 9.59 -16.58 -6.07
N ALA A 261 10.14 -15.73 -6.94
CA ALA A 261 11.44 -15.93 -7.59
C ALA A 261 12.63 -15.90 -6.61
N SER A 262 12.53 -15.20 -5.48
CA SER A 262 13.57 -15.13 -4.45
C SER A 262 13.59 -16.36 -3.52
N ARG A 263 12.59 -17.24 -3.59
CA ARG A 263 12.50 -18.43 -2.75
C ARG A 263 13.18 -19.62 -3.44
N PRO A 264 13.86 -20.48 -2.67
CA PRO A 264 14.36 -21.72 -3.23
C PRO A 264 13.17 -22.57 -3.72
N LEU A 265 13.28 -23.10 -4.93
CA LEU A 265 12.31 -24.06 -5.42
C LEU A 265 12.22 -25.23 -4.45
N LYS A 266 11.02 -25.56 -4.01
CA LYS A 266 10.79 -26.81 -3.27
C LYS A 266 11.05 -27.95 -4.23
N ALA A 267 12.07 -28.79 -3.90
CA ALA A 267 12.37 -30.00 -4.64
C ALA A 267 11.24 -31.04 -4.49
#